data_b18e8908752f6e2f474dbee8cc2957fa
#
_entry.id   b18e8908752f6e2f474dbee8cc2957fa
#
_cell.length_a   1.000
_cell.length_b   1.000
_cell.length_c   1.000
_cell.angle_alpha   90.00
_cell.angle_beta   90.00
_cell.angle_gamma   90.00
#
_symmetry.space_group_name_H-M   'P 1'
#
loop_
_entity.id
_entity.type
_entity.pdbx_description
1 polymer ?
#
loop_
_entity_poly.entity_id
_entity_poly.type
_entity_poly.pdbx_seq_one_letter_code
_entity_poly.pdbx_strand_id
1 'polypeptide(L)'
;MAKRTYRSKVRTLAAGQTHTAILRAAEELFVESGFARATVSAIADRAGVALNTVYTSVGGKSALVEALAREGTEDKEIQTALAALLATTDGSEVLRLTAESTGEITRRHERVLNFLRDNATADPAVAAAAEHAVERYRERLAIIADHLVALRAVRLDAVRTEQILWFYFGQGAWRTVRGFGWTWADGGVWLAARAADALLRTPPSDGG
;
A
#
# COMPACT_ATOMS: atom_id res chain seq x y z
N MET A 1 4.42 34.23 -23.35
CA MET A 1 4.52 33.40 -22.13
C MET A 1 4.04 31.93 -22.28
N ALA A 2 3.09 31.61 -23.15
CA ALA A 2 2.51 30.27 -23.35
C ALA A 2 3.51 29.14 -23.75
N LYS A 3 4.50 29.42 -24.62
CA LYS A 3 5.46 28.42 -25.15
C LYS A 3 6.42 27.86 -24.11
N ARG A 4 6.74 28.62 -23.05
CA ARG A 4 7.63 28.18 -21.93
C ARG A 4 6.90 27.25 -20.96
N THR A 5 5.63 27.51 -20.69
CA THR A 5 4.77 26.68 -19.82
C THR A 5 4.44 25.32 -20.48
N TYR A 6 4.22 25.30 -21.81
CA TYR A 6 3.99 24.06 -22.56
C TYR A 6 5.22 23.14 -22.56
N ARG A 7 6.43 23.67 -22.82
CA ARG A 7 7.68 22.90 -22.75
C ARG A 7 7.98 22.35 -21.35
N SER A 8 7.59 23.07 -20.29
CA SER A 8 7.71 22.60 -18.92
C SER A 8 6.80 21.39 -18.67
N LYS A 9 5.52 21.47 -19.05
CA LYS A 9 4.54 20.38 -18.89
C LYS A 9 4.94 19.10 -19.65
N VAL A 10 5.40 19.23 -20.90
CA VAL A 10 5.86 18.10 -21.70
C VAL A 10 7.08 17.43 -21.06
N ARG A 11 8.02 18.22 -20.51
CA ARG A 11 9.21 17.69 -19.83
C ARG A 11 8.87 16.98 -18.52
N THR A 12 7.91 17.51 -17.75
CA THR A 12 7.42 16.88 -16.52
C THR A 12 6.71 15.55 -16.82
N LEU A 13 5.89 15.49 -17.87
CA LEU A 13 5.23 14.26 -18.31
C LEU A 13 6.24 13.21 -18.78
N ALA A 14 7.23 13.60 -19.58
CA ALA A 14 8.27 12.69 -20.04
C ALA A 14 9.14 12.18 -18.87
N ALA A 15 9.46 13.03 -17.89
CA ALA A 15 10.19 12.62 -16.68
C ALA A 15 9.37 11.62 -15.84
N GLY A 16 8.06 11.82 -15.70
CA GLY A 16 7.18 10.89 -15.01
C GLY A 16 7.11 9.53 -15.72
N GLN A 17 6.98 9.52 -17.06
CA GLN A 17 6.98 8.28 -17.84
C GLN A 17 8.31 7.52 -17.70
N THR A 18 9.43 8.23 -17.73
CA THR A 18 10.75 7.65 -17.53
C THR A 18 10.89 7.04 -16.14
N HIS A 19 10.43 7.75 -15.09
CA HIS A 19 10.44 7.27 -13.71
C HIS A 19 9.63 5.96 -13.57
N THR A 20 8.40 5.94 -14.08
CA THR A 20 7.55 4.75 -14.07
C THR A 20 8.17 3.58 -14.83
N ALA A 21 8.80 3.82 -16.00
CA ALA A 21 9.47 2.78 -16.75
C ALA A 21 10.66 2.17 -15.97
N ILE A 22 11.43 3.00 -15.27
CA ILE A 22 12.54 2.55 -14.45
C ILE A 22 12.04 1.69 -13.28
N LEU A 23 10.99 2.13 -12.56
CA LEU A 23 10.45 1.37 -11.42
C LEU A 23 9.85 0.04 -11.87
N ARG A 24 9.14 0.01 -12.99
CA ARG A 24 8.63 -1.25 -13.56
C ARG A 24 9.76 -2.21 -13.91
N ALA A 25 10.82 -1.75 -14.58
CA ALA A 25 11.98 -2.57 -14.91
C ALA A 25 12.70 -3.10 -13.66
N ALA A 26 12.78 -2.26 -12.60
CA ALA A 26 13.35 -2.66 -11.32
C ALA A 26 12.49 -3.74 -10.63
N GLU A 27 11.17 -3.58 -10.58
CA GLU A 27 10.25 -4.58 -10.04
C GLU A 27 10.42 -5.93 -10.76
N GLU A 28 10.37 -5.91 -12.09
CA GLU A 28 10.52 -7.12 -12.90
C GLU A 28 11.83 -7.84 -12.58
N LEU A 29 12.97 -7.14 -12.59
CA LEU A 29 14.28 -7.72 -12.32
C LEU A 29 14.47 -8.19 -10.88
N PHE A 30 13.92 -7.46 -9.90
CA PHE A 30 13.98 -7.88 -8.50
C PHE A 30 13.18 -9.15 -8.26
N VAL A 31 12.02 -9.30 -8.90
CA VAL A 31 11.20 -10.50 -8.80
C VAL A 31 11.82 -11.67 -9.57
N GLU A 32 12.34 -11.45 -10.80
CA GLU A 32 12.91 -12.50 -11.64
C GLU A 32 14.23 -13.06 -11.12
N SER A 33 15.13 -12.19 -10.68
CA SER A 33 16.53 -12.57 -10.34
C SER A 33 16.84 -12.43 -8.85
N GLY A 34 15.97 -11.84 -8.07
CA GLY A 34 16.22 -11.46 -6.68
C GLY A 34 17.04 -10.19 -6.56
N PHE A 35 16.93 -9.53 -5.38
CA PHE A 35 17.61 -8.26 -5.14
C PHE A 35 19.13 -8.36 -5.36
N ALA A 36 19.79 -9.37 -4.81
CA ALA A 36 21.26 -9.48 -4.84
C ALA A 36 21.82 -9.44 -6.29
N ARG A 37 21.19 -10.13 -7.23
CA ARG A 37 21.68 -10.29 -8.61
C ARG A 37 21.27 -9.17 -9.56
N ALA A 38 20.16 -8.47 -9.29
CA ALA A 38 19.73 -7.35 -10.11
C ALA A 38 20.74 -6.19 -10.04
N THR A 39 21.11 -5.63 -11.17
CA THR A 39 22.02 -4.48 -11.25
C THR A 39 21.32 -3.26 -11.83
N VAL A 40 21.77 -2.05 -11.42
CA VAL A 40 21.22 -0.80 -11.96
C VAL A 40 21.44 -0.69 -13.47
N SER A 41 22.51 -1.28 -13.99
CA SER A 41 22.75 -1.34 -15.46
C SER A 41 21.69 -2.19 -16.14
N ALA A 42 21.40 -3.39 -15.65
CA ALA A 42 20.35 -4.24 -16.21
C ALA A 42 18.96 -3.59 -16.14
N ILE A 43 18.70 -2.82 -15.07
CA ILE A 43 17.47 -2.04 -14.93
C ILE A 43 17.40 -0.92 -15.98
N ALA A 44 18.51 -0.20 -16.21
CA ALA A 44 18.59 0.83 -17.24
C ALA A 44 18.34 0.24 -18.65
N ASP A 45 18.99 -0.88 -18.97
CA ASP A 45 18.82 -1.60 -20.25
C ASP A 45 17.37 -2.06 -20.44
N ARG A 46 16.75 -2.65 -19.40
CA ARG A 46 15.34 -3.11 -19.40
C ARG A 46 14.36 -1.93 -19.56
N ALA A 47 14.65 -0.79 -18.93
CA ALA A 47 13.84 0.43 -19.02
C ALA A 47 14.05 1.20 -20.33
N GLY A 48 15.05 0.86 -21.13
CA GLY A 48 15.40 1.56 -22.38
C GLY A 48 15.97 2.97 -22.14
N VAL A 49 16.70 3.17 -21.03
CA VAL A 49 17.28 4.46 -20.66
C VAL A 49 18.79 4.36 -20.40
N ALA A 50 19.49 5.51 -20.42
CA ALA A 50 20.90 5.52 -20.04
C ALA A 50 21.06 5.25 -18.53
N LEU A 51 22.13 4.58 -18.12
CA LEU A 51 22.44 4.29 -16.72
C LEU A 51 22.40 5.55 -15.83
N ASN A 52 22.96 6.67 -16.31
CA ASN A 52 22.91 7.95 -15.59
C ASN A 52 21.50 8.48 -15.41
N THR A 53 20.57 8.13 -16.29
CA THR A 53 19.15 8.52 -16.17
C THR A 53 18.50 7.82 -14.99
N VAL A 54 18.84 6.56 -14.70
CA VAL A 54 18.36 5.85 -13.51
C VAL A 54 18.83 6.56 -12.25
N TYR A 55 20.14 6.85 -12.14
CA TYR A 55 20.70 7.54 -10.96
C TYR A 55 20.13 8.93 -10.75
N THR A 56 19.85 9.69 -11.80
CA THR A 56 19.29 11.04 -11.68
C THR A 56 17.77 11.05 -11.44
N SER A 57 17.05 10.02 -11.88
CA SER A 57 15.59 9.92 -11.74
C SER A 57 15.17 9.31 -10.41
N VAL A 58 15.85 8.27 -9.94
CA VAL A 58 15.48 7.51 -8.74
C VAL A 58 16.63 7.39 -7.77
N GLY A 59 17.84 7.12 -8.25
CA GLY A 59 19.02 6.85 -7.44
C GLY A 59 19.59 5.46 -7.68
N GLY A 60 20.29 4.94 -6.67
CA GLY A 60 20.87 3.60 -6.69
C GLY A 60 19.85 2.49 -6.36
N LYS A 61 20.36 1.28 -6.24
CA LYS A 61 19.56 0.07 -6.04
C LYS A 61 18.67 0.12 -4.79
N SER A 62 19.17 0.63 -3.67
CA SER A 62 18.38 0.81 -2.43
C SER A 62 17.28 1.85 -2.62
N ALA A 63 17.56 2.96 -3.33
CA ALA A 63 16.55 3.96 -3.64
C ALA A 63 15.43 3.44 -4.55
N LEU A 64 15.75 2.51 -5.47
CA LEU A 64 14.77 1.83 -6.30
C LEU A 64 13.82 0.96 -5.48
N VAL A 65 14.33 0.21 -4.51
CA VAL A 65 13.49 -0.59 -3.59
C VAL A 65 12.59 0.31 -2.76
N GLU A 66 13.15 1.38 -2.18
CA GLU A 66 12.37 2.36 -1.40
C GLU A 66 11.28 3.03 -2.25
N ALA A 67 11.59 3.39 -3.49
CA ALA A 67 10.62 3.97 -4.41
C ALA A 67 9.47 2.99 -4.74
N LEU A 68 9.78 1.72 -4.98
CA LEU A 68 8.77 0.68 -5.21
C LEU A 68 7.88 0.45 -3.97
N ALA A 69 8.47 0.40 -2.78
CA ALA A 69 7.73 0.27 -1.53
C ALA A 69 6.81 1.48 -1.30
N ARG A 70 7.25 2.68 -1.69
CA ARG A 70 6.49 3.92 -1.57
C ARG A 70 5.35 4.03 -2.57
N GLU A 71 5.51 3.62 -3.84
CA GLU A 71 4.41 3.58 -4.81
C GLU A 71 3.20 2.80 -4.28
N GLY A 72 3.45 1.67 -3.64
CA GLY A 72 2.39 0.86 -3.02
C GLY A 72 1.70 1.52 -1.82
N THR A 73 2.20 2.65 -1.33
CA THR A 73 1.68 3.32 -0.13
C THR A 73 1.24 4.77 -0.34
N GLU A 74 1.66 5.44 -1.40
CA GLU A 74 1.41 6.88 -1.63
C GLU A 74 0.57 7.17 -2.88
N ASP A 75 -0.09 6.17 -3.45
CA ASP A 75 -0.92 6.33 -4.64
C ASP A 75 -2.08 7.31 -4.38
N LYS A 76 -2.38 8.16 -5.38
CA LYS A 76 -3.48 9.11 -5.35
C LYS A 76 -4.84 8.43 -5.11
N GLU A 77 -5.01 7.21 -5.60
CA GLU A 77 -6.22 6.41 -5.38
C GLU A 77 -6.39 6.06 -3.90
N ILE A 78 -5.29 5.80 -3.17
CA ILE A 78 -5.29 5.55 -1.74
C ILE A 78 -5.79 6.78 -0.99
N GLN A 79 -5.33 7.97 -1.35
CA GLN A 79 -5.78 9.22 -0.74
C GLN A 79 -7.27 9.47 -1.01
N THR A 80 -7.74 9.16 -2.22
CA THR A 80 -9.15 9.30 -2.58
C THR A 80 -10.03 8.31 -1.81
N ALA A 81 -9.60 7.05 -1.68
CA ALA A 81 -10.32 6.03 -0.91
C ALA A 81 -10.37 6.41 0.58
N LEU A 82 -9.28 6.88 1.15
CA LEU A 82 -9.23 7.34 2.54
C LEU A 82 -10.17 8.53 2.76
N ALA A 83 -10.18 9.52 1.86
CA ALA A 83 -11.08 10.68 1.95
C ALA A 83 -12.56 10.25 1.90
N ALA A 84 -12.92 9.31 1.01
CA ALA A 84 -14.28 8.78 0.93
C ALA A 84 -14.68 8.02 2.21
N LEU A 85 -13.76 7.23 2.77
CA LEU A 85 -13.95 6.52 4.02
C LEU A 85 -14.19 7.47 5.19
N LEU A 86 -13.40 8.53 5.31
CA LEU A 86 -13.52 9.53 6.38
C LEU A 86 -14.77 10.41 6.24
N ALA A 87 -15.43 10.41 5.09
CA ALA A 87 -16.70 11.11 4.88
C ALA A 87 -17.93 10.31 5.37
N THR A 88 -17.79 9.00 5.62
CA THR A 88 -18.91 8.18 6.11
C THR A 88 -19.03 8.24 7.64
N THR A 89 -20.25 8.14 8.14
CA THR A 89 -20.58 8.18 9.56
C THR A 89 -21.03 6.83 10.13
N ASP A 90 -21.17 5.82 9.29
CA ASP A 90 -21.51 4.45 9.70
C ASP A 90 -20.24 3.62 9.90
N GLY A 91 -20.01 3.14 11.13
CA GLY A 91 -18.84 2.32 11.49
C GLY A 91 -18.73 1.01 10.70
N SER A 92 -19.86 0.38 10.36
CA SER A 92 -19.87 -0.84 9.53
C SER A 92 -19.41 -0.53 8.11
N GLU A 93 -19.85 0.59 7.57
CA GLU A 93 -19.46 1.05 6.24
C GLU A 93 -17.98 1.48 6.21
N VAL A 94 -17.45 2.12 7.29
CA VAL A 94 -16.01 2.39 7.44
C VAL A 94 -15.20 1.10 7.32
N LEU A 95 -15.60 0.03 8.02
CA LEU A 95 -14.88 -1.25 7.99
C LEU A 95 -14.99 -1.93 6.63
N ARG A 96 -16.15 -1.85 5.97
CA ARG A 96 -16.35 -2.38 4.61
C ARG A 96 -15.43 -1.69 3.61
N LEU A 97 -15.41 -0.36 3.60
CA LEU A 97 -14.53 0.44 2.74
C LEU A 97 -13.04 0.22 3.05
N THR A 98 -12.70 0.00 4.33
CA THR A 98 -11.34 -0.37 4.73
C THR A 98 -10.93 -1.71 4.13
N ALA A 99 -11.80 -2.72 4.18
CA ALA A 99 -11.53 -4.01 3.56
C ALA A 99 -11.35 -3.88 2.04
N GLU A 100 -12.24 -3.18 1.35
CA GLU A 100 -12.15 -2.98 -0.10
C GLU A 100 -10.85 -2.28 -0.50
N SER A 101 -10.53 -1.15 0.13
CA SER A 101 -9.35 -0.37 -0.21
C SER A 101 -8.06 -1.11 0.10
N THR A 102 -7.97 -1.78 1.25
CA THR A 102 -6.77 -2.54 1.64
C THR A 102 -6.59 -3.80 0.80
N GLY A 103 -7.68 -4.46 0.42
CA GLY A 103 -7.67 -5.59 -0.49
C GLY A 103 -7.17 -5.20 -1.88
N GLU A 104 -7.68 -4.10 -2.44
CA GLU A 104 -7.28 -3.61 -3.75
C GLU A 104 -5.81 -3.17 -3.76
N ILE A 105 -5.35 -2.44 -2.74
CA ILE A 105 -3.94 -2.06 -2.59
C ILE A 105 -3.05 -3.30 -2.53
N THR A 106 -3.40 -4.28 -1.68
CA THR A 106 -2.63 -5.51 -1.53
C THR A 106 -2.60 -6.31 -2.84
N ARG A 107 -3.72 -6.41 -3.55
CA ARG A 107 -3.81 -7.08 -4.86
C ARG A 107 -2.92 -6.42 -5.91
N ARG A 108 -2.95 -5.09 -5.98
CA ARG A 108 -2.20 -4.31 -6.98
C ARG A 108 -0.70 -4.42 -6.77
N HIS A 109 -0.26 -4.41 -5.52
CA HIS A 109 1.16 -4.42 -5.15
C HIS A 109 1.67 -5.78 -4.66
N GLU A 110 0.92 -6.87 -4.89
CA GLU A 110 1.21 -8.21 -4.38
C GLU A 110 2.65 -8.65 -4.71
N ARG A 111 3.14 -8.38 -5.92
CA ARG A 111 4.50 -8.76 -6.35
C ARG A 111 5.58 -8.06 -5.55
N VAL A 112 5.45 -6.75 -5.35
CA VAL A 112 6.39 -5.94 -4.56
C VAL A 112 6.34 -6.35 -3.10
N LEU A 113 5.16 -6.54 -2.54
CA LEU A 113 4.96 -6.94 -1.14
C LEU A 113 5.57 -8.33 -0.86
N ASN A 114 5.40 -9.27 -1.77
CA ASN A 114 6.03 -10.59 -1.67
C ASN A 114 7.54 -10.47 -1.79
N PHE A 115 8.05 -9.72 -2.76
CA PHE A 115 9.48 -9.47 -2.92
C PHE A 115 10.11 -8.86 -1.66
N LEU A 116 9.51 -7.82 -1.08
CA LEU A 116 9.99 -7.18 0.15
C LEU A 116 10.07 -8.20 1.30
N ARG A 117 8.99 -8.94 1.54
CA ARG A 117 8.93 -9.97 2.59
C ARG A 117 10.00 -11.05 2.41
N ASP A 118 10.13 -11.58 1.20
CA ASP A 118 10.98 -12.75 0.94
C ASP A 118 12.48 -12.39 0.95
N ASN A 119 12.83 -11.10 0.82
CA ASN A 119 14.20 -10.62 0.79
C ASN A 119 14.61 -9.75 1.99
N ALA A 120 13.68 -9.35 2.87
CA ALA A 120 13.96 -8.49 4.03
C ALA A 120 15.01 -9.08 4.99
N THR A 121 15.05 -10.40 5.16
CA THR A 121 16.04 -11.05 6.02
C THR A 121 17.43 -11.15 5.41
N ALA A 122 17.52 -11.02 4.07
CA ALA A 122 18.78 -11.20 3.32
C ALA A 122 19.49 -9.88 3.01
N ASP A 123 18.77 -8.75 3.02
CA ASP A 123 19.32 -7.45 2.64
C ASP A 123 18.77 -6.31 3.49
N PRO A 124 19.64 -5.51 4.15
CA PRO A 124 19.22 -4.41 5.02
C PRO A 124 18.44 -3.30 4.32
N ALA A 125 18.71 -3.02 3.04
CA ALA A 125 17.96 -2.01 2.29
C ALA A 125 16.52 -2.47 1.99
N VAL A 126 16.34 -3.78 1.73
CA VAL A 126 15.01 -4.37 1.56
C VAL A 126 14.26 -4.41 2.89
N ALA A 127 14.96 -4.74 3.99
CA ALA A 127 14.38 -4.70 5.33
C ALA A 127 13.86 -3.30 5.67
N ALA A 128 14.68 -2.26 5.50
CA ALA A 128 14.29 -0.88 5.78
C ALA A 128 13.09 -0.43 4.92
N ALA A 129 13.08 -0.75 3.63
CA ALA A 129 11.96 -0.42 2.75
C ALA A 129 10.66 -1.15 3.16
N ALA A 130 10.77 -2.42 3.60
CA ALA A 130 9.63 -3.18 4.12
C ALA A 130 9.08 -2.58 5.43
N GLU A 131 9.95 -2.19 6.36
CA GLU A 131 9.58 -1.52 7.61
C GLU A 131 8.86 -0.20 7.35
N HIS A 132 9.42 0.67 6.52
CA HIS A 132 8.80 1.94 6.12
C HIS A 132 7.43 1.74 5.45
N ALA A 133 7.28 0.70 4.60
CA ALA A 133 6.00 0.40 3.99
C ALA A 133 4.95 -0.01 5.03
N VAL A 134 5.33 -0.81 6.04
CA VAL A 134 4.47 -1.21 7.16
C VAL A 134 4.10 -0.01 8.03
N GLU A 135 5.05 0.86 8.36
CA GLU A 135 4.79 2.08 9.13
C GLU A 135 3.75 2.97 8.45
N ARG A 136 3.97 3.31 7.18
CA ARG A 136 3.01 4.13 6.41
C ARG A 136 1.63 3.48 6.27
N TYR A 137 1.58 2.16 6.20
CA TYR A 137 0.31 1.43 6.20
C TYR A 137 -0.40 1.56 7.54
N ARG A 138 0.30 1.39 8.65
CA ARG A 138 -0.24 1.49 10.01
C ARG A 138 -0.66 2.92 10.37
N GLU A 139 0.06 3.94 9.92
CA GLU A 139 -0.35 5.34 10.06
C GLU A 139 -1.74 5.59 9.46
N ARG A 140 -2.04 5.02 8.29
CA ARG A 140 -3.39 5.13 7.69
C ARG A 140 -4.45 4.39 8.49
N LEU A 141 -4.13 3.21 9.01
CA LEU A 141 -5.06 2.50 9.89
C LEU A 141 -5.30 3.26 11.20
N ALA A 142 -4.30 3.98 11.71
CA ALA A 142 -4.46 4.85 12.87
C ALA A 142 -5.43 6.00 12.58
N ILE A 143 -5.36 6.64 11.42
CA ILE A 143 -6.33 7.66 11.00
C ILE A 143 -7.75 7.08 10.95
N ILE A 144 -7.92 5.86 10.44
CA ILE A 144 -9.22 5.17 10.40
C ILE A 144 -9.69 4.82 11.83
N ALA A 145 -8.78 4.38 12.69
CA ALA A 145 -9.10 4.10 14.10
C ALA A 145 -9.58 5.35 14.84
N ASP A 146 -8.87 6.48 14.68
CA ASP A 146 -9.28 7.77 15.23
C ASP A 146 -10.67 8.19 14.75
N HIS A 147 -10.97 8.00 13.48
CA HIS A 147 -12.28 8.29 12.90
C HIS A 147 -13.38 7.42 13.53
N LEU A 148 -13.17 6.11 13.65
CA LEU A 148 -14.11 5.18 14.29
C LEU A 148 -14.37 5.54 15.76
N VAL A 149 -13.32 5.98 16.48
CA VAL A 149 -13.46 6.46 17.88
C VAL A 149 -14.25 7.76 17.93
N ALA A 150 -13.98 8.71 17.03
CA ALA A 150 -14.71 9.98 16.94
C ALA A 150 -16.20 9.77 16.65
N LEU A 151 -16.53 8.79 15.81
CA LEU A 151 -17.91 8.36 15.56
C LEU A 151 -18.56 7.64 16.77
N ARG A 152 -17.81 7.33 17.82
CA ARG A 152 -18.25 6.49 18.95
C ARG A 152 -18.73 5.09 18.51
N ALA A 153 -18.30 4.64 17.35
CA ALA A 153 -18.71 3.37 16.75
C ALA A 153 -18.05 2.16 17.42
N VAL A 154 -16.88 2.35 18.05
CA VAL A 154 -16.07 1.27 18.64
C VAL A 154 -16.06 1.30 20.16
N ARG A 155 -15.72 0.15 20.76
CA ARG A 155 -15.64 -0.04 22.22
C ARG A 155 -14.27 0.28 22.82
N LEU A 156 -13.24 0.26 21.95
CA LEU A 156 -11.83 0.38 22.32
C LEU A 156 -11.30 1.79 22.05
N ASP A 157 -10.15 2.09 22.64
CA ASP A 157 -9.39 3.29 22.31
C ASP A 157 -8.76 3.20 20.89
N ALA A 158 -8.21 4.31 20.39
CA ALA A 158 -7.66 4.38 19.04
C ALA A 158 -6.49 3.41 18.82
N VAL A 159 -5.61 3.25 19.82
CA VAL A 159 -4.44 2.39 19.71
C VAL A 159 -4.85 0.92 19.55
N ARG A 160 -5.76 0.46 20.40
CA ARG A 160 -6.25 -0.93 20.31
C ARG A 160 -7.11 -1.15 19.07
N THR A 161 -7.87 -0.15 18.65
CA THR A 161 -8.63 -0.19 17.41
C THR A 161 -7.69 -0.34 16.20
N GLU A 162 -6.61 0.46 16.13
CA GLU A 162 -5.58 0.34 15.07
C GLU A 162 -4.97 -1.07 15.04
N GLN A 163 -4.60 -1.62 16.19
CA GLN A 163 -4.02 -2.96 16.28
C GLN A 163 -4.97 -4.05 15.74
N ILE A 164 -6.27 -3.94 16.01
CA ILE A 164 -7.27 -4.87 15.47
C ILE A 164 -7.50 -4.63 13.98
N LEU A 165 -7.53 -3.38 13.51
CA LEU A 165 -7.56 -3.08 12.08
C LEU A 165 -6.33 -3.67 11.36
N TRP A 166 -5.14 -3.55 11.95
CA TRP A 166 -3.93 -4.19 11.43
C TRP A 166 -4.05 -5.72 11.37
N PHE A 167 -4.62 -6.33 12.39
CA PHE A 167 -4.83 -7.78 12.42
C PHE A 167 -5.73 -8.27 11.29
N TYR A 168 -6.86 -7.57 11.03
CA TYR A 168 -7.84 -7.98 10.02
C TYR A 168 -7.52 -7.46 8.61
N PHE A 169 -6.92 -6.30 8.46
CA PHE A 169 -6.71 -5.66 7.16
C PHE A 169 -5.24 -5.53 6.75
N GLY A 170 -4.31 -5.92 7.62
CA GLY A 170 -2.90 -5.97 7.28
C GLY A 170 -2.59 -7.05 6.23
N GLN A 171 -1.43 -6.94 5.60
CA GLN A 171 -0.99 -7.86 4.54
C GLN A 171 -1.02 -9.34 4.95
N GLY A 172 -0.80 -9.64 6.24
CA GLY A 172 -0.85 -11.00 6.78
C GLY A 172 -2.24 -11.64 6.66
N ALA A 173 -3.29 -10.90 7.00
CA ALA A 173 -4.68 -11.35 6.91
C ALA A 173 -5.05 -11.63 5.44
N TRP A 174 -4.77 -10.70 4.55
CA TRP A 174 -5.03 -10.85 3.12
C TRP A 174 -4.32 -12.07 2.54
N ARG A 175 -3.05 -12.26 2.85
CA ARG A 175 -2.32 -13.45 2.42
C ARG A 175 -2.96 -14.74 2.94
N THR A 176 -3.41 -14.76 4.19
CA THR A 176 -4.04 -15.92 4.81
C THR A 176 -5.31 -16.31 4.09
N VAL A 177 -6.25 -15.37 3.88
CA VAL A 177 -7.51 -15.67 3.19
C VAL A 177 -7.29 -16.05 1.72
N ARG A 178 -6.32 -15.43 1.05
CA ARG A 178 -5.91 -15.81 -0.31
C ARG A 178 -5.27 -17.21 -0.35
N GLY A 179 -4.52 -17.58 0.68
CA GLY A 179 -3.95 -18.94 0.84
C GLY A 179 -5.02 -20.03 1.00
N PHE A 180 -6.23 -19.68 1.48
CA PHE A 180 -7.38 -20.58 1.50
C PHE A 180 -8.07 -20.73 0.13
N GLY A 181 -7.61 -20.01 -0.89
CA GLY A 181 -8.21 -20.01 -2.22
C GLY A 181 -9.43 -19.07 -2.38
N TRP A 182 -9.71 -18.21 -1.39
CA TRP A 182 -10.82 -17.27 -1.47
C TRP A 182 -10.54 -16.16 -2.47
N THR A 183 -11.60 -15.64 -3.08
CA THR A 183 -11.48 -14.43 -3.92
C THR A 183 -11.17 -13.20 -3.05
N TRP A 184 -10.66 -12.13 -3.67
CA TRP A 184 -10.46 -10.85 -2.96
C TRP A 184 -11.76 -10.30 -2.38
N ALA A 185 -12.88 -10.47 -3.11
CA ALA A 185 -14.20 -10.03 -2.67
C ALA A 185 -14.69 -10.84 -1.45
N ASP A 186 -14.65 -12.18 -1.51
CA ASP A 186 -15.09 -13.02 -0.40
C ASP A 186 -14.24 -12.80 0.86
N GLY A 187 -12.91 -12.70 0.67
CA GLY A 187 -11.97 -12.36 1.74
C GLY A 187 -12.30 -11.01 2.38
N GLY A 188 -12.56 -9.99 1.56
CA GLY A 188 -12.92 -8.65 2.04
C GLY A 188 -14.21 -8.63 2.85
N VAL A 189 -15.26 -9.27 2.36
CA VAL A 189 -16.54 -9.38 3.07
C VAL A 189 -16.36 -10.07 4.42
N TRP A 190 -15.63 -11.19 4.44
CA TRP A 190 -15.41 -11.94 5.67
C TRP A 190 -14.54 -11.15 6.68
N LEU A 191 -13.45 -10.54 6.24
CA LEU A 191 -12.57 -9.75 7.10
C LEU A 191 -13.31 -8.54 7.68
N ALA A 192 -14.10 -7.82 6.88
CA ALA A 192 -14.92 -6.71 7.35
C ALA A 192 -15.94 -7.15 8.42
N ALA A 193 -16.63 -8.27 8.19
CA ALA A 193 -17.58 -8.81 9.17
C ALA A 193 -16.89 -9.18 10.48
N ARG A 194 -15.74 -9.84 10.45
CA ARG A 194 -14.98 -10.23 11.68
C ARG A 194 -14.42 -9.01 12.41
N ALA A 195 -13.96 -8.01 11.68
CA ALA A 195 -13.53 -6.74 12.27
C ALA A 195 -14.71 -6.01 12.95
N ALA A 196 -15.89 -6.03 12.33
CA ALA A 196 -17.11 -5.44 12.89
C ALA A 196 -17.50 -6.12 14.21
N ASP A 197 -17.53 -7.46 14.24
CA ASP A 197 -17.80 -8.22 15.47
C ASP A 197 -16.80 -7.90 16.60
N ALA A 198 -15.53 -7.72 16.26
CA ALA A 198 -14.49 -7.42 17.22
C ALA A 198 -14.52 -5.98 17.76
N LEU A 199 -14.85 -5.01 16.89
CA LEU A 199 -14.69 -3.58 17.20
C LEU A 199 -15.99 -2.86 17.52
N LEU A 200 -17.07 -3.09 16.76
CA LEU A 200 -18.25 -2.25 16.85
C LEU A 200 -19.02 -2.45 18.13
N ARG A 201 -19.64 -1.38 18.59
CA ARG A 201 -20.60 -1.43 19.67
C ARG A 201 -21.85 -2.18 19.19
N THR A 202 -22.30 -3.16 19.93
CA THR A 202 -23.62 -3.73 19.73
C THR A 202 -24.64 -2.63 20.02
N PRO A 203 -25.61 -2.34 19.12
CA PRO A 203 -26.69 -1.45 19.47
C PRO A 203 -27.35 -1.96 20.74
N PRO A 204 -27.82 -1.06 21.66
CA PRO A 204 -28.58 -1.51 22.82
C PRO A 204 -29.74 -2.38 22.26
N SER A 205 -29.84 -3.61 22.75
CA SER A 205 -31.02 -4.42 22.51
C SER A 205 -32.21 -3.62 23.04
N ASP A 206 -33.09 -3.18 22.13
CA ASP A 206 -34.36 -2.59 22.54
C ASP A 206 -35.06 -3.65 23.40
N GLY A 207 -34.99 -3.42 24.72
CA GLY A 207 -35.62 -4.27 25.68
C GLY A 207 -37.13 -4.22 25.44
N GLY A 208 -37.69 -5.33 24.97
CA GLY A 208 -39.10 -5.56 24.90
C GLY A 208 -39.71 -5.67 26.30
#